data_cad473c3f4c53eb26f7248bed7607079
#
_entry.id   cad473c3f4c53eb26f7248bed7607079
#
_cell.length_a   1.000
_cell.length_b   1.000
_cell.length_c   1.000
_cell.angle_alpha   90.00
_cell.angle_beta   90.00
_cell.angle_gamma   90.00
#
_symmetry.space_group_name_H-M   'P 1'
#
loop_
_entity.id
_entity.type
_entity.pdbx_description
1 polymer ?
#
loop_
_entity_poly.entity_id
_entity_poly.type
_entity_poly.pdbx_seq_one_letter_code
_entity_poly.pdbx_strand_id
1 'polypeptide(L)'
;MYKRQPHPHVINSNTLYLDRTEPKEISIHVDKIRESRGSSVGRVSLMQDEKLRCMMTGICSDFNYMNGVNDLETLPPNIFNEKRDLFISLNFDNKQEGFTPSFIKQTKCDISKKHAWWLKNENDLGDEARCAGFISMGEEIPDQFVLSFYSDFFPPVVMNKYGPLGWVPTLSLTTNIRQLPTTSELFMDVIAKDLNKGFFEQDCQIWDLNKNLVATSRQLTRILKSEEKLPHLI
;
A
#
# COMPACT_ATOMS: atom_id res chain seq x y z
N MET A 1 -21.09 -14.99 25.24
CA MET A 1 -20.87 -13.56 25.51
C MET A 1 -19.50 -13.19 24.94
N TYR A 2 -19.43 -12.64 23.71
CA TYR A 2 -18.17 -12.18 23.16
C TYR A 2 -17.67 -11.01 24.01
N LYS A 3 -16.55 -11.19 24.70
CA LYS A 3 -15.90 -10.09 25.40
C LYS A 3 -15.47 -9.08 24.34
N ARG A 4 -16.00 -7.86 24.39
CA ARG A 4 -15.58 -6.75 23.54
C ARG A 4 -14.07 -6.62 23.65
N GLN A 5 -13.37 -6.67 22.51
CA GLN A 5 -11.93 -6.46 22.52
C GLN A 5 -11.65 -5.02 22.97
N PRO A 6 -10.76 -4.80 23.92
CA PRO A 6 -10.51 -3.46 24.44
C PRO A 6 -9.90 -2.51 23.43
N HIS A 7 -9.23 -3.05 22.39
CA HIS A 7 -8.53 -2.29 21.34
C HIS A 7 -8.84 -2.89 19.97
N PRO A 8 -10.02 -2.57 19.39
CA PRO A 8 -10.51 -3.22 18.18
C PRO A 8 -9.85 -2.73 16.89
N HIS A 9 -9.13 -1.61 16.90
CA HIS A 9 -8.59 -1.01 15.71
C HIS A 9 -7.06 -1.13 15.65
N VAL A 10 -6.54 -1.65 14.54
CA VAL A 10 -5.10 -1.62 14.24
C VAL A 10 -4.76 -0.18 13.86
N ILE A 11 -3.89 0.45 14.62
CA ILE A 11 -3.43 1.83 14.37
C ILE A 11 -2.03 1.88 13.75
N ASN A 12 -1.26 0.81 13.90
CA ASN A 12 0.05 0.64 13.28
C ASN A 12 0.29 -0.83 13.00
N SER A 13 0.88 -1.13 11.86
CA SER A 13 1.46 -2.44 11.54
C SER A 13 2.83 -2.27 10.90
N ASN A 14 3.75 -3.16 11.25
CA ASN A 14 5.05 -3.27 10.60
C ASN A 14 5.24 -4.72 10.16
N THR A 15 5.33 -4.93 8.86
CA THR A 15 5.36 -6.25 8.22
C THR A 15 6.69 -6.46 7.53
N LEU A 16 7.31 -7.64 7.74
CA LEU A 16 8.47 -8.14 7.02
C LEU A 16 8.02 -9.28 6.10
N TYR A 17 8.27 -9.16 4.82
CA TYR A 17 8.01 -10.18 3.81
C TYR A 17 9.31 -10.95 3.57
N LEU A 18 9.37 -12.18 4.05
CA LEU A 18 10.60 -12.98 4.08
C LEU A 18 10.72 -13.92 2.88
N ASP A 19 9.58 -14.46 2.43
CA ASP A 19 9.54 -15.36 1.28
C ASP A 19 8.12 -15.41 0.69
N ARG A 20 8.00 -15.93 -0.53
CA ARG A 20 6.71 -16.09 -1.22
C ARG A 20 5.88 -17.19 -0.55
N THR A 21 4.57 -16.96 -0.55
CA THR A 21 3.59 -17.99 -0.23
C THR A 21 3.00 -18.56 -1.52
N GLU A 22 2.56 -19.81 -1.46
CA GLU A 22 1.82 -20.48 -2.51
C GLU A 22 0.33 -20.62 -2.08
N PRO A 23 -0.60 -20.83 -3.01
CA PRO A 23 -2.01 -21.05 -2.69
C PRO A 23 -2.22 -22.45 -2.05
N LYS A 24 -1.73 -22.61 -0.84
CA LYS A 24 -1.79 -23.80 0.00
C LYS A 24 -2.17 -23.43 1.42
N GLU A 25 -2.31 -24.44 2.27
CA GLU A 25 -2.53 -24.25 3.69
C GLU A 25 -1.41 -23.41 4.33
N ILE A 26 -1.80 -22.53 5.22
CA ILE A 26 -0.91 -21.71 6.04
C ILE A 26 -1.31 -21.82 7.49
N SER A 27 -0.37 -21.62 8.40
CA SER A 27 -0.65 -21.43 9.82
C SER A 27 -0.29 -20.01 10.26
N ILE A 28 -1.19 -19.42 11.05
CA ILE A 28 -1.03 -18.07 11.58
C ILE A 28 -0.89 -18.18 13.08
N HIS A 29 0.24 -17.74 13.62
CA HIS A 29 0.53 -17.70 15.04
C HIS A 29 0.42 -16.24 15.52
N VAL A 30 -0.37 -16.01 16.57
CA VAL A 30 -0.60 -14.68 17.14
C VAL A 30 -0.14 -14.67 18.59
N ASP A 31 0.81 -13.79 18.90
CA ASP A 31 1.32 -13.57 20.24
C ASP A 31 0.91 -12.19 20.73
N LYS A 32 0.20 -12.11 21.84
CA LYS A 32 -0.02 -10.86 22.55
C LYS A 32 1.24 -10.53 23.38
N ILE A 33 1.92 -9.45 22.99
CA ILE A 33 3.17 -9.02 23.65
C ILE A 33 2.86 -8.16 24.88
N ARG A 34 1.93 -7.22 24.75
CA ARG A 34 1.57 -6.29 25.81
C ARG A 34 0.12 -5.84 25.69
N GLU A 35 -0.50 -5.58 26.81
CA GLU A 35 -1.79 -4.89 26.91
C GLU A 35 -1.69 -3.79 27.99
N SER A 36 -2.18 -2.62 27.67
CA SER A 36 -2.27 -1.47 28.56
C SER A 36 -3.68 -0.88 28.49
N ARG A 37 -3.94 0.20 29.22
CA ARG A 37 -5.25 0.85 29.22
C ARG A 37 -5.62 1.42 27.83
N GLY A 38 -4.65 1.93 27.07
CA GLY A 38 -4.90 2.64 25.82
C GLY A 38 -4.46 1.90 24.56
N SER A 39 -3.71 0.80 24.67
CA SER A 39 -3.21 0.06 23.51
C SER A 39 -2.84 -1.38 23.83
N SER A 40 -2.88 -2.22 22.82
CA SER A 40 -2.31 -3.57 22.84
C SER A 40 -1.26 -3.69 21.74
N VAL A 41 -0.22 -4.49 22.00
CA VAL A 41 0.85 -4.81 21.05
C VAL A 41 0.83 -6.31 20.81
N GLY A 42 0.83 -6.71 19.54
CA GLY A 42 0.86 -8.11 19.14
C GLY A 42 1.92 -8.37 18.09
N ARG A 43 2.25 -9.66 17.93
CA ARG A 43 3.06 -10.19 16.85
C ARG A 43 2.27 -11.27 16.14
N VAL A 44 2.37 -11.28 14.82
CA VAL A 44 1.79 -12.31 13.96
C VAL A 44 2.90 -12.94 13.13
N SER A 45 2.92 -14.26 13.06
CA SER A 45 3.83 -15.03 12.20
C SER A 45 2.99 -15.89 11.26
N LEU A 46 3.24 -15.77 9.97
CA LEU A 46 2.64 -16.59 8.94
C LEU A 46 3.64 -17.67 8.51
N MET A 47 3.25 -18.90 8.70
CA MET A 47 4.06 -20.07 8.39
C MET A 47 3.45 -20.85 7.22
N GLN A 48 4.28 -21.35 6.33
CA GLN A 48 3.91 -22.30 5.29
C GLN A 48 5.06 -23.30 5.08
N ASP A 49 4.75 -24.59 5.00
CA ASP A 49 5.74 -25.67 4.88
C ASP A 49 6.85 -25.56 5.95
N GLU A 50 6.44 -25.32 7.22
CA GLU A 50 7.32 -25.14 8.40
C GLU A 50 8.29 -23.94 8.30
N LYS A 51 8.14 -23.07 7.29
CA LYS A 51 8.98 -21.90 7.10
C LYS A 51 8.20 -20.63 7.42
N LEU A 52 8.87 -19.69 8.09
CA LEU A 52 8.34 -18.35 8.32
C LEU A 52 8.36 -17.56 7.00
N ARG A 53 7.19 -17.20 6.52
CA ARG A 53 7.02 -16.46 5.26
C ARG A 53 6.83 -14.98 5.46
N CYS A 54 6.11 -14.62 6.52
CA CYS A 54 5.81 -13.24 6.84
C CYS A 54 5.75 -13.07 8.36
N MET A 55 6.24 -11.94 8.85
CA MET A 55 6.15 -11.58 10.25
C MET A 55 5.64 -10.14 10.37
N MET A 56 4.68 -9.92 11.26
CA MET A 56 4.12 -8.60 11.51
C MET A 56 4.13 -8.30 13.01
N THR A 57 4.44 -7.07 13.38
CA THR A 57 4.11 -6.50 14.67
C THR A 57 3.02 -5.46 14.48
N GLY A 58 2.07 -5.40 15.42
CA GLY A 58 0.95 -4.46 15.34
C GLY A 58 0.66 -3.79 16.67
N ILE A 59 0.19 -2.55 16.59
CA ILE A 59 -0.35 -1.79 17.73
C ILE A 59 -1.82 -1.58 17.47
N CYS A 60 -2.64 -1.99 18.44
CA CYS A 60 -4.09 -1.79 18.42
C CYS A 60 -4.52 -0.78 19.48
N SER A 61 -5.55 0.01 19.16
CA SER A 61 -6.21 0.95 20.08
C SER A 61 -7.71 1.01 19.74
N ASP A 62 -8.42 1.99 20.29
CA ASP A 62 -9.83 2.23 19.95
C ASP A 62 -10.01 3.69 19.53
N PHE A 63 -10.28 3.94 18.24
CA PHE A 63 -10.51 5.28 17.69
C PHE A 63 -11.64 6.02 18.39
N ASN A 64 -12.62 5.32 18.97
CA ASN A 64 -13.73 5.94 19.68
C ASN A 64 -13.34 6.52 21.05
N TYR A 65 -12.20 6.08 21.59
CA TYR A 65 -11.70 6.51 22.91
C TYR A 65 -10.38 7.25 22.83
N MET A 66 -9.79 7.36 21.63
CA MET A 66 -8.60 8.19 21.43
C MET A 66 -8.98 9.66 21.56
N ASN A 67 -8.31 10.33 22.48
CA ASN A 67 -8.44 11.77 22.68
C ASN A 67 -7.04 12.39 22.78
N GLY A 68 -6.91 13.63 22.40
CA GLY A 68 -5.64 14.34 22.41
C GLY A 68 -5.66 15.53 21.46
N VAL A 69 -4.48 16.08 21.23
CA VAL A 69 -4.32 17.19 20.30
C VAL A 69 -4.44 16.66 18.85
N ASN A 70 -5.27 17.33 18.05
CA ASN A 70 -5.36 17.15 16.61
C ASN A 70 -4.71 18.34 15.95
N ASP A 71 -3.59 18.10 15.27
CA ASP A 71 -2.90 19.08 14.45
C ASP A 71 -2.44 18.38 13.17
N LEU A 72 -3.05 18.73 12.05
CA LEU A 72 -2.84 18.10 10.74
C LEU A 72 -2.38 19.15 9.74
N GLU A 73 -1.07 19.29 9.58
CA GLU A 73 -0.46 20.22 8.63
C GLU A 73 -0.47 19.67 7.19
N THR A 74 -0.50 18.34 7.03
CA THR A 74 -0.47 17.70 5.72
C THR A 74 -1.78 17.97 4.97
N LEU A 75 -1.67 18.50 3.77
CA LEU A 75 -2.79 18.73 2.86
C LEU A 75 -2.81 17.68 1.74
N PRO A 76 -3.99 17.37 1.18
CA PRO A 76 -4.07 16.53 0.00
C PRO A 76 -3.23 17.11 -1.14
N PRO A 77 -2.54 16.29 -1.92
CA PRO A 77 -1.74 16.76 -3.04
C PRO A 77 -2.64 17.40 -4.12
N ASN A 78 -2.09 18.33 -4.89
CA ASN A 78 -2.85 19.06 -5.91
C ASN A 78 -3.57 18.13 -6.90
N ILE A 79 -2.98 17.01 -7.24
CA ILE A 79 -3.53 16.01 -8.14
C ILE A 79 -4.85 15.40 -7.62
N PHE A 80 -5.11 15.45 -6.32
CA PHE A 80 -6.39 15.06 -5.73
C PHE A 80 -7.58 15.85 -6.31
N ASN A 81 -7.35 17.12 -6.65
CA ASN A 81 -8.38 18.03 -7.16
C ASN A 81 -8.44 18.04 -8.70
N GLU A 82 -7.64 17.24 -9.41
CA GLU A 82 -7.69 17.18 -10.86
C GLU A 82 -9.00 16.54 -11.35
N LYS A 83 -9.42 16.89 -12.57
CA LYS A 83 -10.63 16.34 -13.18
C LYS A 83 -10.51 14.83 -13.40
N ARG A 84 -11.60 14.11 -13.21
CA ARG A 84 -11.65 12.64 -13.33
C ARG A 84 -11.31 12.13 -14.74
N ASP A 85 -11.51 12.87 -15.79
CA ASP A 85 -11.13 12.54 -17.16
C ASP A 85 -9.60 12.46 -17.37
N LEU A 86 -8.80 12.98 -16.41
CA LEU A 86 -7.34 12.84 -16.38
C LEU A 86 -6.87 11.54 -15.72
N PHE A 87 -7.79 10.72 -15.25
CA PHE A 87 -7.51 9.40 -14.68
C PHE A 87 -7.96 8.31 -15.64
N ILE A 88 -7.33 7.15 -15.55
CA ILE A 88 -7.63 5.98 -16.36
C ILE A 88 -7.75 4.75 -15.47
N SER A 89 -8.73 3.91 -15.76
CA SER A 89 -8.90 2.66 -15.04
C SER A 89 -7.67 1.77 -15.17
N LEU A 90 -7.22 1.26 -14.04
CA LEU A 90 -6.16 0.25 -13.96
C LEU A 90 -6.73 -1.08 -14.43
N ASN A 91 -6.87 -1.21 -15.75
CA ASN A 91 -7.32 -2.43 -16.39
C ASN A 91 -6.23 -2.94 -17.32
N PHE A 92 -5.65 -4.09 -16.98
CA PHE A 92 -4.59 -4.72 -17.78
C PHE A 92 -5.14 -5.67 -18.85
N ASP A 93 -6.46 -5.67 -19.13
CA ASP A 93 -7.11 -6.71 -19.93
C ASP A 93 -6.68 -6.79 -21.40
N ASN A 94 -5.85 -5.88 -21.92
CA ASN A 94 -5.71 -5.84 -23.38
C ASN A 94 -4.32 -5.86 -24.01
N LYS A 95 -3.19 -5.79 -23.30
CA LYS A 95 -1.88 -5.73 -24.02
C LYS A 95 -0.65 -6.26 -23.30
N GLN A 96 -0.70 -6.65 -22.07
CA GLN A 96 0.48 -7.25 -21.43
C GLN A 96 0.09 -8.65 -20.94
N GLU A 97 0.47 -9.66 -21.70
CA GLU A 97 0.60 -11.06 -21.25
C GLU A 97 1.68 -11.17 -20.17
N GLY A 98 1.54 -10.39 -19.13
CA GLY A 98 2.41 -10.31 -18.00
C GLY A 98 1.57 -10.33 -16.74
N PHE A 99 2.15 -10.66 -15.66
CA PHE A 99 1.57 -10.83 -14.34
C PHE A 99 0.63 -9.68 -13.94
N THR A 100 -0.68 -9.90 -14.09
CA THR A 100 -1.73 -9.05 -13.49
C THR A 100 -2.26 -9.75 -12.25
N PRO A 101 -2.05 -9.19 -11.05
CA PRO A 101 -2.59 -9.79 -9.83
C PRO A 101 -4.11 -9.90 -9.89
N SER A 102 -4.66 -11.05 -9.50
CA SER A 102 -6.10 -11.33 -9.57
C SER A 102 -6.96 -10.37 -8.73
N PHE A 103 -6.40 -9.80 -7.67
CA PHE A 103 -7.09 -8.85 -6.79
C PHE A 103 -7.46 -7.53 -7.49
N ILE A 104 -6.76 -7.15 -8.56
CA ILE A 104 -7.08 -5.94 -9.34
C ILE A 104 -8.49 -6.02 -9.92
N LYS A 105 -8.97 -7.22 -10.27
CA LYS A 105 -10.33 -7.43 -10.79
C LYS A 105 -11.44 -7.20 -9.75
N GLN A 106 -11.09 -7.19 -8.48
CA GLN A 106 -12.02 -6.96 -7.36
C GLN A 106 -12.05 -5.50 -6.90
N THR A 107 -11.22 -4.66 -7.52
CA THR A 107 -11.09 -3.26 -7.15
C THR A 107 -11.39 -2.37 -8.36
N LYS A 108 -12.03 -1.24 -8.10
CA LYS A 108 -12.10 -0.13 -9.03
C LYS A 108 -10.93 0.79 -8.70
N CYS A 109 -10.02 0.95 -9.63
CA CYS A 109 -8.83 1.77 -9.43
C CYS A 109 -8.60 2.64 -10.66
N ASP A 110 -8.62 3.96 -10.48
CA ASP A 110 -8.41 4.95 -11.53
C ASP A 110 -7.11 5.71 -11.24
N ILE A 111 -6.07 5.47 -12.04
CA ILE A 111 -4.75 6.08 -11.90
C ILE A 111 -4.61 7.30 -12.81
N SER A 112 -3.94 8.34 -12.34
CA SER A 112 -3.62 9.50 -13.16
C SER A 112 -2.87 9.08 -14.43
N LYS A 113 -3.31 9.57 -15.58
CA LYS A 113 -2.66 9.33 -16.87
C LYS A 113 -1.18 9.74 -16.88
N LYS A 114 -0.80 10.69 -16.05
CA LYS A 114 0.61 11.09 -15.86
C LYS A 114 1.46 9.97 -15.27
N HIS A 115 0.84 9.06 -14.51
CA HIS A 115 1.50 7.98 -13.78
C HIS A 115 1.22 6.58 -14.36
N ALA A 116 0.70 6.51 -15.58
CA ALA A 116 0.38 5.27 -16.26
C ALA A 116 1.52 4.91 -17.25
N TRP A 117 2.67 4.46 -16.74
CA TRP A 117 3.87 4.14 -17.51
C TRP A 117 3.60 3.12 -18.64
N TRP A 118 2.67 2.19 -18.45
CA TRP A 118 2.29 1.17 -19.44
C TRP A 118 1.58 1.73 -20.69
N LEU A 119 1.17 2.99 -20.66
CA LEU A 119 0.58 3.72 -21.79
C LEU A 119 1.62 4.58 -22.52
N LYS A 120 2.85 4.63 -22.04
CA LYS A 120 3.90 5.52 -22.54
C LYS A 120 4.98 4.75 -23.27
N ASN A 121 5.64 5.43 -24.22
CA ASN A 121 6.88 4.94 -24.78
C ASN A 121 8.04 5.24 -23.81
N GLU A 122 9.17 4.56 -23.98
CA GLU A 122 10.35 4.74 -23.13
C GLU A 122 10.85 6.21 -23.10
N ASN A 123 10.67 6.95 -24.18
CA ASN A 123 11.05 8.37 -24.27
C ASN A 123 10.05 9.34 -23.63
N ASP A 124 8.86 8.86 -23.25
CA ASP A 124 7.76 9.68 -22.70
C ASP A 124 7.51 9.40 -21.22
N LEU A 125 8.42 8.70 -20.55
CA LEU A 125 8.32 8.40 -19.12
C LEU A 125 8.34 9.71 -18.29
N GLY A 126 7.76 9.67 -17.11
CA GLY A 126 7.70 10.81 -16.22
C GLY A 126 9.02 11.09 -15.51
N ASP A 127 9.16 12.30 -14.99
CA ASP A 127 10.34 12.71 -14.20
C ASP A 127 10.27 12.21 -12.75
N GLU A 128 9.07 11.85 -12.29
CA GLU A 128 8.81 11.46 -10.91
C GLU A 128 8.49 9.95 -10.80
N ALA A 129 9.10 9.30 -9.83
CA ALA A 129 8.69 7.97 -9.38
C ALA A 129 7.46 8.10 -8.48
N ARG A 130 6.30 8.32 -9.08
CA ARG A 130 5.03 8.59 -8.39
C ARG A 130 3.87 7.86 -9.06
N CYS A 131 2.90 7.45 -8.23
CA CYS A 131 1.61 6.96 -8.70
C CYS A 131 0.51 7.56 -7.81
N ALA A 132 -0.51 8.15 -8.42
CA ALA A 132 -1.62 8.72 -7.67
C ALA A 132 -2.95 8.39 -8.37
N GLY A 133 -3.99 8.15 -7.58
CA GLY A 133 -5.28 7.76 -8.13
C GLY A 133 -6.33 7.43 -7.09
N PHE A 134 -7.50 7.08 -7.56
CA PHE A 134 -8.66 6.71 -6.75
C PHE A 134 -8.84 5.21 -6.71
N ILE A 135 -9.29 4.69 -5.57
CA ILE A 135 -9.48 3.25 -5.35
C ILE A 135 -10.72 2.99 -4.52
N SER A 136 -11.45 1.93 -4.85
CA SER A 136 -12.56 1.40 -4.05
C SER A 136 -12.72 -0.11 -4.25
N MET A 137 -13.32 -0.79 -3.27
CA MET A 137 -13.76 -2.19 -3.34
C MET A 137 -15.27 -2.27 -3.17
N GLY A 138 -16.02 -1.56 -4.02
CA GLY A 138 -17.46 -1.46 -3.94
C GLY A 138 -17.95 -0.22 -3.17
N GLU A 139 -19.13 -0.32 -2.58
CA GLU A 139 -19.81 0.81 -1.92
C GLU A 139 -19.56 0.87 -0.40
N GLU A 140 -19.01 -0.18 0.17
CA GLU A 140 -18.72 -0.23 1.61
C GLU A 140 -17.52 0.66 1.98
N ILE A 141 -17.62 1.32 3.12
CA ILE A 141 -16.54 2.14 3.66
C ILE A 141 -15.41 1.20 4.13
N PRO A 142 -14.16 1.40 3.63
CA PRO A 142 -13.04 0.55 4.00
C PRO A 142 -12.73 0.58 5.50
N ASP A 143 -12.46 -0.59 6.07
CA ASP A 143 -11.94 -0.72 7.41
C ASP A 143 -10.40 -0.64 7.48
N GLN A 144 -9.81 -0.80 8.66
CA GLN A 144 -8.35 -0.77 8.84
C GLN A 144 -7.61 -1.88 8.07
N PHE A 145 -8.25 -3.00 7.80
CA PHE A 145 -7.61 -4.09 7.05
C PHE A 145 -7.55 -3.77 5.55
N VAL A 146 -8.61 -3.20 5.01
CA VAL A 146 -8.64 -2.71 3.63
C VAL A 146 -7.65 -1.55 3.43
N LEU A 147 -7.51 -0.63 4.40
CA LEU A 147 -6.49 0.43 4.34
C LEU A 147 -5.06 -0.13 4.30
N SER A 148 -4.79 -1.18 5.07
CA SER A 148 -3.50 -1.86 5.04
C SER A 148 -3.25 -2.55 3.70
N PHE A 149 -4.27 -3.15 3.09
CA PHE A 149 -4.19 -3.72 1.75
C PHE A 149 -3.94 -2.64 0.68
N TYR A 150 -4.65 -1.51 0.74
CA TYR A 150 -4.45 -0.42 -0.22
C TYR A 150 -3.03 0.16 -0.14
N SER A 151 -2.39 0.16 1.02
CA SER A 151 -1.04 0.73 1.18
C SER A 151 0.06 0.04 0.34
N ASP A 152 -0.22 -1.16 -0.21
CA ASP A 152 0.67 -1.92 -1.12
C ASP A 152 0.02 -2.23 -2.48
N PHE A 153 -1.04 -1.50 -2.82
CA PHE A 153 -1.86 -1.86 -3.99
C PHE A 153 -1.29 -1.37 -5.32
N PHE A 154 -0.70 -0.18 -5.37
CA PHE A 154 -0.25 0.41 -6.61
C PHE A 154 0.97 -0.31 -7.20
N PRO A 155 1.10 -0.34 -8.54
CA PRO A 155 2.31 -0.82 -9.19
C PRO A 155 3.56 -0.07 -8.68
N PRO A 156 4.75 -0.69 -8.71
CA PRO A 156 5.98 -0.03 -8.26
C PRO A 156 6.18 1.32 -8.93
N VAL A 157 6.17 2.39 -8.13
CA VAL A 157 6.15 3.77 -8.64
C VAL A 157 7.40 4.15 -9.43
N VAL A 158 8.51 3.46 -9.19
CA VAL A 158 9.77 3.64 -9.94
C VAL A 158 9.61 3.36 -11.42
N MET A 159 8.63 2.54 -11.82
CA MET A 159 8.36 2.25 -13.23
C MET A 159 7.83 3.48 -14.00
N ASN A 160 7.24 4.47 -13.32
CA ASN A 160 6.82 5.71 -13.96
C ASN A 160 8.00 6.58 -14.41
N LYS A 161 9.16 6.42 -13.77
CA LYS A 161 10.39 7.16 -14.09
C LYS A 161 11.36 6.35 -14.94
N TYR A 162 11.47 5.06 -14.67
CA TYR A 162 12.53 4.21 -15.25
C TYR A 162 11.99 3.14 -16.23
N GLY A 163 10.67 3.10 -16.44
CA GLY A 163 10.04 2.06 -17.25
C GLY A 163 9.92 0.71 -16.54
N PRO A 164 9.59 -0.36 -17.27
CA PRO A 164 9.41 -1.69 -16.69
C PRO A 164 10.74 -2.29 -16.24
N LEU A 165 10.92 -2.42 -14.92
CA LEU A 165 12.15 -2.86 -14.26
C LEU A 165 12.17 -4.34 -13.86
N GLY A 166 11.14 -5.11 -14.26
CA GLY A 166 10.97 -6.49 -13.84
C GLY A 166 10.33 -6.61 -12.46
N TRP A 167 10.73 -7.60 -11.66
CA TRP A 167 10.14 -7.86 -10.36
C TRP A 167 10.67 -6.90 -9.27
N VAL A 168 9.75 -6.29 -8.54
CA VAL A 168 10.06 -5.32 -7.48
C VAL A 168 9.36 -5.77 -6.18
N PRO A 169 9.95 -6.72 -5.43
CA PRO A 169 9.34 -7.21 -4.20
C PRO A 169 9.40 -6.20 -3.06
N THR A 170 8.34 -6.16 -2.27
CA THR A 170 8.30 -5.53 -0.95
C THR A 170 9.11 -6.36 0.03
N LEU A 171 10.00 -5.72 0.77
CA LEU A 171 10.78 -6.35 1.85
C LEU A 171 10.17 -6.04 3.22
N SER A 172 9.75 -4.79 3.41
CA SER A 172 9.02 -4.39 4.61
C SER A 172 8.00 -3.30 4.28
N LEU A 173 6.91 -3.29 5.06
CA LEU A 173 5.86 -2.31 4.95
C LEU A 173 5.41 -1.88 6.35
N THR A 174 5.52 -0.60 6.64
CA THR A 174 4.94 0.02 7.83
C THR A 174 3.72 0.82 7.44
N THR A 175 2.57 0.50 8.02
CA THR A 175 1.32 1.24 7.80
C THR A 175 0.86 1.86 9.11
N ASN A 176 0.51 3.15 9.07
CA ASN A 176 -0.08 3.88 10.18
C ASN A 176 -1.50 4.30 9.80
N ILE A 177 -2.49 3.82 10.53
CA ILE A 177 -3.88 4.18 10.34
C ILE A 177 -4.21 5.29 11.33
N ARG A 178 -4.63 6.43 10.82
CA ARG A 178 -4.85 7.64 11.61
C ARG A 178 -6.30 7.77 12.05
N GLN A 179 -7.21 7.36 11.19
CA GLN A 179 -8.65 7.30 11.43
C GLN A 179 -9.32 6.40 10.38
N LEU A 180 -10.55 5.98 10.63
CA LEU A 180 -11.35 5.30 9.62
C LEU A 180 -11.86 6.33 8.59
N PRO A 181 -11.94 5.96 7.30
CA PRO A 181 -12.46 6.84 6.27
C PRO A 181 -13.96 7.08 6.44
N THR A 182 -14.45 8.12 5.80
CA THR A 182 -15.88 8.49 5.77
C THR A 182 -16.51 8.28 4.39
N THR A 183 -15.72 7.84 3.41
CA THR A 183 -16.17 7.53 2.03
C THR A 183 -15.66 6.17 1.60
N SER A 184 -16.40 5.51 0.69
CA SER A 184 -16.03 4.20 0.15
C SER A 184 -14.91 4.28 -0.89
N GLU A 185 -14.87 5.36 -1.66
CA GLU A 185 -13.77 5.65 -2.58
C GLU A 185 -12.71 6.50 -1.85
N LEU A 186 -11.45 6.12 -2.01
CA LEU A 186 -10.30 6.80 -1.42
C LEU A 186 -9.35 7.29 -2.52
N PHE A 187 -8.53 8.24 -2.18
CA PHE A 187 -7.43 8.70 -3.03
C PHE A 187 -6.11 8.29 -2.41
N MET A 188 -5.22 7.77 -3.25
CA MET A 188 -3.88 7.36 -2.87
C MET A 188 -2.84 8.17 -3.64
N ASP A 189 -1.77 8.53 -2.94
CA ASP A 189 -0.59 9.18 -3.52
C ASP A 189 0.66 8.46 -3.02
N VAL A 190 1.37 7.82 -3.93
CA VAL A 190 2.57 7.04 -3.62
C VAL A 190 3.76 7.64 -4.36
N ILE A 191 4.85 7.89 -3.64
CA ILE A 191 6.06 8.50 -4.18
C ILE A 191 7.32 7.78 -3.67
N ALA A 192 8.30 7.58 -4.56
CA ALA A 192 9.68 7.24 -4.20
C ALA A 192 10.61 8.37 -4.65
N LYS A 193 11.59 8.71 -3.82
CA LYS A 193 12.54 9.80 -4.13
C LYS A 193 13.93 9.28 -4.45
N ASP A 194 14.42 8.39 -3.65
CA ASP A 194 15.81 7.96 -3.68
C ASP A 194 15.91 6.48 -4.05
N LEU A 195 16.72 6.18 -5.05
CA LEU A 195 17.04 4.83 -5.49
C LEU A 195 18.56 4.63 -5.31
N ASN A 196 18.94 3.68 -4.48
CA ASN A 196 20.35 3.39 -4.22
C ASN A 196 20.63 1.89 -4.31
N LYS A 197 21.48 1.49 -5.25
CA LYS A 197 21.88 0.09 -5.47
C LYS A 197 20.69 -0.88 -5.60
N GLY A 198 19.62 -0.42 -6.24
CA GLY A 198 18.39 -1.18 -6.45
C GLY A 198 17.41 -1.17 -5.28
N PHE A 199 17.76 -0.58 -4.13
CA PHE A 199 16.83 -0.40 -3.01
C PHE A 199 16.22 1.00 -3.03
N PHE A 200 14.98 1.11 -2.63
CA PHE A 200 14.29 2.38 -2.47
C PHE A 200 13.15 2.25 -1.47
N GLU A 201 12.78 3.38 -0.89
CA GLU A 201 11.56 3.51 -0.11
C GLU A 201 10.49 4.21 -0.94
N GLN A 202 9.25 3.77 -0.78
CA GLN A 202 8.09 4.50 -1.27
C GLN A 202 7.15 4.85 -0.11
N ASP A 203 6.74 6.11 -0.11
CA ASP A 203 5.79 6.66 0.85
C ASP A 203 4.41 6.72 0.23
N CYS A 204 3.40 6.29 0.97
CA CYS A 204 2.00 6.37 0.57
C CYS A 204 1.21 7.24 1.54
N GLN A 205 0.33 8.06 1.00
CA GLN A 205 -0.72 8.76 1.72
C GLN A 205 -2.07 8.31 1.17
N ILE A 206 -3.00 8.00 2.07
CA ILE A 206 -4.37 7.60 1.72
C ILE A 206 -5.34 8.62 2.32
N TRP A 207 -6.18 9.17 1.46
CA TRP A 207 -7.14 10.22 1.77
C TRP A 207 -8.55 9.76 1.46
N ASP A 208 -9.53 10.11 2.30
CA ASP A 208 -10.93 10.02 1.90
C ASP A 208 -11.36 11.22 1.04
N LEU A 209 -12.53 11.14 0.41
CA LEU A 209 -13.00 12.23 -0.46
C LEU A 209 -13.37 13.51 0.30
N ASN A 210 -13.49 13.44 1.63
CA ASN A 210 -13.66 14.60 2.51
C ASN A 210 -12.31 15.23 2.92
N LYS A 211 -11.20 14.80 2.30
CA LYS A 211 -9.84 15.29 2.53
C LYS A 211 -9.28 14.95 3.91
N ASN A 212 -9.77 13.91 4.54
CA ASN A 212 -9.16 13.38 5.74
C ASN A 212 -8.02 12.45 5.38
N LEU A 213 -6.84 12.66 5.97
CA LEU A 213 -5.72 11.72 5.88
C LEU A 213 -6.04 10.50 6.77
N VAL A 214 -6.38 9.38 6.13
CA VAL A 214 -6.83 8.17 6.84
C VAL A 214 -5.70 7.21 7.14
N ALA A 215 -4.71 7.11 6.27
CA ALA A 215 -3.53 6.28 6.51
C ALA A 215 -2.28 6.84 5.82
N THR A 216 -1.12 6.44 6.35
CA THR A 216 0.19 6.63 5.72
C THR A 216 0.96 5.33 5.77
N SER A 217 1.80 5.06 4.77
CA SER A 217 2.72 3.93 4.83
C SER A 217 4.10 4.28 4.28
N ARG A 218 5.10 3.53 4.74
CA ARG A 218 6.44 3.48 4.15
C ARG A 218 6.83 2.05 3.88
N GLN A 219 7.26 1.80 2.66
CA GLN A 219 7.63 0.50 2.15
C GLN A 219 9.10 0.52 1.73
N LEU A 220 9.89 -0.46 2.19
CA LEU A 220 11.20 -0.75 1.63
C LEU A 220 11.06 -1.85 0.58
N THR A 221 11.60 -1.59 -0.59
CA THR A 221 11.51 -2.50 -1.73
C THR A 221 12.84 -2.55 -2.49
N ARG A 222 12.98 -3.55 -3.36
CA ARG A 222 14.18 -3.77 -4.15
C ARG A 222 13.84 -4.12 -5.58
N ILE A 223 14.55 -3.53 -6.54
CA ILE A 223 14.53 -3.95 -7.93
C ILE A 223 15.40 -5.19 -8.06
N LEU A 224 14.82 -6.31 -8.46
CA LEU A 224 15.57 -7.49 -8.85
C LEU A 224 15.89 -7.36 -10.35
N LYS A 225 17.16 -7.24 -10.69
CA LYS A 225 17.62 -7.16 -12.08
C LYS A 225 17.07 -8.35 -12.87
N SER A 226 16.37 -8.09 -13.97
CA SER A 226 16.43 -8.98 -15.11
C SER A 226 17.71 -8.61 -15.88
N GLU A 227 18.64 -9.53 -16.08
CA GLU A 227 19.95 -9.28 -16.66
C GLU A 227 19.91 -8.64 -18.07
N GLU A 228 18.74 -8.61 -18.70
CA GLU A 228 18.57 -8.19 -20.10
C GLU A 228 18.13 -6.73 -20.32
N LYS A 229 17.75 -5.95 -19.29
CA LYS A 229 17.01 -4.69 -19.55
C LYS A 229 17.53 -3.39 -18.95
N LEU A 230 18.68 -3.33 -18.30
CA LEU A 230 19.13 -2.08 -17.66
C LEU A 230 20.61 -1.73 -17.91
N PRO A 231 21.03 -1.40 -19.14
CA PRO A 231 22.39 -0.92 -19.39
C PRO A 231 22.68 0.48 -18.85
N HIS A 232 21.67 1.28 -18.48
CA HIS A 232 21.87 2.69 -18.13
C HIS A 232 21.71 3.01 -16.64
N LEU A 233 21.45 2.02 -15.79
CA LEU A 233 21.31 2.22 -14.35
C LEU A 233 22.46 1.61 -13.52
N ILE A 234 23.62 1.46 -14.12
CA ILE A 234 24.86 1.00 -13.46
C ILE A 234 25.70 2.21 -13.06
#